data_9f4f2979c074d6f2a094f0fb1720db47
#
_entry.id   9f4f2979c074d6f2a094f0fb1720db47
#
_cell.length_a   1.000
_cell.length_b   1.000
_cell.length_c   1.000
_cell.angle_alpha   90.00
_cell.angle_beta   90.00
_cell.angle_gamma   90.00
#
_symmetry.space_group_name_H-M   'P 1'
#
loop_
_entity.id
_entity.type
_entity.pdbx_description
1 polymer ?
#
loop_
_entity_poly.entity_id
_entity_poly.type
_entity_poly.pdbx_seq_one_letter_code
_entity_poly.pdbx_strand_id
1 'polypeptide(L)'
;MATGAAGALAHAMRCVAVPGQDIITFAPFFPEYKPYVEGAGLNLKVVPPRTEDFQIDFDAFDAMLDENTAAVLINTPNNPSGAAYSAETLTGLADRLRAASAKYGHRIFLISDEPYREIMFGGQPIQYAAKFYDDTLTCYSFSKSLNLKVVPPRTEDFQIDF
;
A
#
# COMPACT_ATOMS: atom_id res chain seq x y z
N MET A 1 13.45 8.50 -8.69
CA MET A 1 12.91 7.28 -9.32
C MET A 1 13.44 6.08 -8.56
N ALA A 2 12.63 5.02 -8.40
CA ALA A 2 12.98 3.78 -7.73
C ALA A 2 12.91 2.60 -8.71
N THR A 3 13.48 1.45 -8.34
CA THR A 3 13.43 0.23 -9.15
C THR A 3 12.07 -0.45 -8.98
N GLY A 4 11.09 -0.01 -9.77
CA GLY A 4 9.71 -0.50 -9.71
C GLY A 4 8.97 -0.14 -8.43
N ALA A 5 7.71 -0.65 -8.28
CA ALA A 5 6.89 -0.41 -7.10
C ALA A 5 7.52 -0.98 -5.82
N ALA A 6 8.16 -2.15 -5.89
CA ALA A 6 8.84 -2.77 -4.75
C ALA A 6 9.94 -1.86 -4.16
N GLY A 7 10.80 -1.29 -5.02
CA GLY A 7 11.80 -0.32 -4.59
C GLY A 7 11.19 0.96 -4.02
N ALA A 8 10.09 1.44 -4.60
CA ALA A 8 9.36 2.61 -4.10
C ALA A 8 8.78 2.35 -2.71
N LEU A 9 8.14 1.20 -2.50
CA LEU A 9 7.59 0.79 -1.20
C LEU A 9 8.67 0.69 -0.12
N ALA A 10 9.79 0.00 -0.41
CA ALA A 10 10.88 -0.13 0.54
C ALA A 10 11.49 1.22 0.96
N HIS A 11 11.54 2.20 0.04
CA HIS A 11 11.97 3.56 0.37
C HIS A 11 10.91 4.33 1.15
N ALA A 12 9.62 4.24 0.73
CA ALA A 12 8.53 4.92 1.41
C ALA A 12 8.47 4.56 2.89
N MET A 13 8.55 3.27 3.23
CA MET A 13 8.53 2.79 4.62
C MET A 13 9.66 3.41 5.46
N ARG A 14 10.87 3.47 4.90
CA ARG A 14 12.03 4.06 5.59
C ARG A 14 11.98 5.59 5.70
N CYS A 15 11.18 6.25 4.85
CA CYS A 15 11.03 7.70 4.89
C CYS A 15 10.00 8.17 5.92
N VAL A 16 8.99 7.36 6.22
CA VAL A 16 7.83 7.77 7.01
C VAL A 16 7.82 7.24 8.43
N ALA A 17 8.69 6.30 8.77
CA ALA A 17 8.69 5.64 10.06
C ALA A 17 10.11 5.47 10.60
N VAL A 18 10.22 5.38 11.92
CA VAL A 18 11.46 5.03 12.63
C VAL A 18 11.39 3.58 13.12
N PRO A 19 12.54 2.90 13.29
CA PRO A 19 12.57 1.52 13.77
C PRO A 19 11.76 1.33 15.06
N GLY A 20 10.98 0.25 15.10
CA GLY A 20 10.08 -0.08 16.21
C GLY A 20 8.65 0.42 16.05
N GLN A 21 8.38 1.35 15.12
CA GLN A 21 7.01 1.77 14.82
C GLN A 21 6.25 0.75 13.98
N ASP A 22 4.93 0.94 13.92
CA ASP A 22 4.01 0.01 13.27
C ASP A 22 3.54 0.52 11.91
N ILE A 23 3.44 -0.40 10.97
CA ILE A 23 2.71 -0.24 9.70
C ILE A 23 1.47 -1.13 9.77
N ILE A 24 0.29 -0.58 9.53
CA ILE A 24 -0.96 -1.35 9.45
C ILE A 24 -1.28 -1.64 7.98
N THR A 25 -1.65 -2.88 7.67
CA THR A 25 -2.20 -3.29 6.36
C THR A 25 -3.45 -4.14 6.53
N PHE A 26 -4.14 -4.42 5.44
CA PHE A 26 -5.42 -5.13 5.42
C PHE A 26 -5.29 -6.46 4.70
N ALA A 27 -5.76 -7.53 5.33
CA ALA A 27 -5.80 -8.83 4.68
C ALA A 27 -6.98 -8.92 3.67
N PRO A 28 -6.80 -9.68 2.55
CA PRO A 28 -5.57 -10.29 2.10
C PRO A 28 -4.60 -9.26 1.51
N PHE A 29 -3.32 -9.44 1.69
CA PHE A 29 -2.29 -8.51 1.23
C PHE A 29 -1.17 -9.23 0.47
N PHE A 30 -0.37 -8.47 -0.27
CA PHE A 30 0.78 -8.99 -1.00
C PHE A 30 1.88 -9.44 -0.01
N PRO A 31 2.27 -10.73 0.00
CA PRO A 31 3.12 -11.30 1.05
C PRO A 31 4.46 -10.61 1.25
N GLU A 32 4.99 -9.97 0.20
CA GLU A 32 6.29 -9.27 0.28
C GLU A 32 6.24 -7.97 1.10
N TYR A 33 5.06 -7.48 1.49
CA TYR A 33 4.99 -6.34 2.42
C TYR A 33 5.66 -6.66 3.76
N LYS A 34 5.51 -7.90 4.24
CA LYS A 34 6.13 -8.32 5.50
C LYS A 34 7.65 -8.14 5.49
N PRO A 35 8.42 -8.75 4.55
CA PRO A 35 9.88 -8.54 4.51
C PRO A 35 10.27 -7.08 4.24
N TYR A 36 9.47 -6.26 3.54
CA TYR A 36 9.79 -4.85 3.35
C TYR A 36 9.66 -4.05 4.64
N VAL A 37 8.60 -4.30 5.42
CA VAL A 37 8.36 -3.66 6.72
C VAL A 37 9.42 -4.10 7.72
N GLU A 38 9.64 -5.40 7.89
CA GLU A 38 10.64 -5.94 8.81
C GLU A 38 12.08 -5.54 8.44
N GLY A 39 12.40 -5.49 7.14
CA GLY A 39 13.70 -5.02 6.64
C GLY A 39 13.94 -3.51 6.84
N ALA A 40 12.92 -2.75 7.15
CA ALA A 40 13.01 -1.36 7.60
C ALA A 40 13.08 -1.22 9.14
N GLY A 41 13.05 -2.33 9.88
CA GLY A 41 13.03 -2.35 11.35
C GLY A 41 11.66 -1.99 11.95
N LEU A 42 10.58 -2.17 11.18
CA LEU A 42 9.21 -1.84 11.55
C LEU A 42 8.40 -3.10 11.87
N ASN A 43 7.26 -2.93 12.54
CA ASN A 43 6.33 -4.02 12.82
C ASN A 43 5.15 -3.95 11.84
N LEU A 44 4.70 -5.11 11.34
CA LEU A 44 3.52 -5.21 10.51
C LEU A 44 2.32 -5.66 11.34
N LYS A 45 1.30 -4.80 11.44
CA LYS A 45 -0.02 -5.14 11.97
C LYS A 45 -0.97 -5.43 10.80
N VAL A 46 -1.80 -6.45 10.94
CA VAL A 46 -2.69 -6.89 9.87
C VAL A 46 -4.13 -6.87 10.35
N VAL A 47 -4.95 -6.02 9.73
CA VAL A 47 -6.40 -6.01 9.97
C VAL A 47 -7.03 -7.23 9.28
N PRO A 48 -7.89 -8.01 9.97
CA PRO A 48 -8.60 -9.12 9.37
C PRO A 48 -9.42 -8.72 8.14
N PRO A 49 -9.61 -9.63 7.16
CA PRO A 49 -10.38 -9.32 5.97
C PRO A 49 -11.88 -9.25 6.26
N ARG A 50 -12.56 -8.28 5.64
CA ARG A 50 -14.00 -8.32 5.43
C ARG A 50 -14.25 -9.09 4.13
N THR A 51 -14.68 -10.35 4.24
CA THR A 51 -14.70 -11.28 3.10
C THR A 51 -15.86 -11.07 2.14
N GLU A 52 -16.88 -10.32 2.54
CA GLU A 52 -18.08 -10.07 1.74
C GLU A 52 -17.78 -9.20 0.50
N ASP A 53 -16.88 -8.22 0.63
CA ASP A 53 -16.59 -7.25 -0.41
C ASP A 53 -15.11 -6.80 -0.47
N PHE A 54 -14.29 -7.27 0.47
CA PHE A 54 -12.89 -6.89 0.66
C PHE A 54 -12.69 -5.37 0.84
N GLN A 55 -13.71 -4.66 1.33
CA GLN A 55 -13.54 -3.31 1.83
C GLN A 55 -12.94 -3.34 3.24
N ILE A 56 -12.56 -2.20 3.78
CA ILE A 56 -11.95 -2.09 5.11
C ILE A 56 -13.00 -2.37 6.20
N ASP A 57 -12.66 -3.27 7.12
CA ASP A 57 -13.34 -3.39 8.41
C ASP A 57 -12.81 -2.28 9.33
N PHE A 58 -13.59 -1.22 9.44
CA PHE A 58 -13.17 -0.06 10.22
C PHE A 58 -13.19 -0.29 11.73
N ASP A 59 -14.04 -1.17 12.23
CA ASP A 59 -14.05 -1.49 13.67
C ASP A 59 -12.76 -2.22 14.05
N ALA A 60 -12.37 -3.20 13.25
CA ALA A 60 -11.11 -3.91 13.44
C ALA A 60 -9.89 -3.00 13.20
N PHE A 61 -9.96 -2.09 12.25
CA PHE A 61 -8.90 -1.11 11.99
C PHE A 61 -8.73 -0.13 13.16
N ASP A 62 -9.82 0.46 13.64
CA ASP A 62 -9.81 1.42 14.75
C ASP A 62 -9.23 0.81 16.03
N ALA A 63 -9.46 -0.49 16.26
CA ALA A 63 -8.89 -1.22 17.40
C ALA A 63 -7.37 -1.44 17.30
N MET A 64 -6.77 -1.31 16.11
CA MET A 64 -5.33 -1.46 15.89
C MET A 64 -4.56 -0.15 15.84
N LEU A 65 -5.27 0.99 15.65
CA LEU A 65 -4.66 2.31 15.63
C LEU A 65 -4.23 2.74 17.04
N ASP A 66 -2.95 3.09 17.16
CA ASP A 66 -2.37 3.59 18.41
C ASP A 66 -1.28 4.64 18.15
N GLU A 67 -0.68 5.14 19.23
CA GLU A 67 0.40 6.15 19.18
C GLU A 67 1.69 5.66 18.54
N ASN A 68 1.86 4.35 18.35
CA ASN A 68 3.02 3.78 17.68
C ASN A 68 2.82 3.59 16.16
N THR A 69 1.60 3.84 15.66
CA THR A 69 1.27 3.71 14.25
C THR A 69 1.88 4.84 13.44
N ALA A 70 2.84 4.53 12.55
CA ALA A 70 3.49 5.50 11.68
C ALA A 70 2.83 5.64 10.32
N ALA A 71 2.33 4.53 9.77
CA ALA A 71 1.67 4.56 8.47
C ALA A 71 0.67 3.41 8.30
N VAL A 72 -0.21 3.60 7.32
CA VAL A 72 -1.10 2.56 6.79
C VAL A 72 -0.71 2.25 5.37
N LEU A 73 -0.61 0.97 5.03
CA LEU A 73 -0.27 0.48 3.70
C LEU A 73 -1.49 -0.16 3.05
N ILE A 74 -1.90 0.39 1.91
CA ILE A 74 -3.00 -0.15 1.10
C ILE A 74 -2.50 -0.55 -0.28
N ASN A 75 -3.23 -1.49 -0.90
CA ASN A 75 -3.06 -1.86 -2.30
C ASN A 75 -4.43 -1.85 -2.98
N THR A 76 -4.63 -0.92 -3.90
CA THR A 76 -5.92 -0.77 -4.58
C THR A 76 -5.72 -0.38 -6.05
N PRO A 77 -6.15 -1.21 -7.03
CA PRO A 77 -6.73 -2.56 -6.86
C PRO A 77 -5.79 -3.54 -6.17
N ASN A 78 -6.37 -4.46 -5.38
CA ASN A 78 -5.63 -5.31 -4.46
C ASN A 78 -5.08 -6.58 -5.13
N ASN A 79 -3.89 -6.96 -4.77
CA ASN A 79 -3.34 -8.30 -4.96
C ASN A 79 -3.30 -9.03 -3.60
N PRO A 80 -4.03 -10.16 -3.40
CA PRO A 80 -4.56 -11.05 -4.43
C PRO A 80 -6.07 -10.93 -4.72
N SER A 81 -6.86 -10.16 -3.96
CA SER A 81 -8.32 -10.21 -4.04
C SER A 81 -8.90 -9.64 -5.35
N GLY A 82 -8.17 -8.76 -6.04
CA GLY A 82 -8.66 -8.01 -7.20
C GLY A 82 -9.65 -6.88 -6.84
N ALA A 83 -10.02 -6.75 -5.57
CA ALA A 83 -10.94 -5.71 -5.13
C ALA A 83 -10.28 -4.32 -5.17
N ALA A 84 -11.07 -3.31 -5.53
CA ALA A 84 -10.67 -1.92 -5.43
C ALA A 84 -11.47 -1.23 -4.31
N TYR A 85 -10.81 -0.37 -3.56
CA TYR A 85 -11.50 0.43 -2.54
C TYR A 85 -12.39 1.47 -3.19
N SER A 86 -13.59 1.60 -2.65
CA SER A 86 -14.54 2.62 -3.06
C SER A 86 -14.12 4.02 -2.58
N ALA A 87 -14.69 5.05 -3.18
CA ALA A 87 -14.49 6.43 -2.70
C ALA A 87 -14.95 6.60 -1.24
N GLU A 88 -16.02 5.91 -0.86
CA GLU A 88 -16.53 5.90 0.51
C GLU A 88 -15.52 5.26 1.48
N THR A 89 -14.95 4.11 1.11
CA THR A 89 -13.91 3.45 1.90
C THR A 89 -12.66 4.33 2.06
N LEU A 90 -12.19 4.96 0.97
CA LEU A 90 -11.03 5.84 1.03
C LEU A 90 -11.30 7.11 1.84
N THR A 91 -12.50 7.67 1.77
CA THR A 91 -12.91 8.79 2.62
C THR A 91 -12.91 8.38 4.09
N GLY A 92 -13.55 7.27 4.41
CA GLY A 92 -13.60 6.75 5.78
C GLY A 92 -12.24 6.44 6.37
N LEU A 93 -11.30 5.92 5.56
CA LEU A 93 -9.91 5.72 5.95
C LEU A 93 -9.21 7.06 6.23
N ALA A 94 -9.33 8.01 5.30
CA ALA A 94 -8.70 9.32 5.42
C ALA A 94 -9.16 10.09 6.67
N ASP A 95 -10.46 10.03 6.99
CA ASP A 95 -11.02 10.68 8.18
C ASP A 95 -10.46 10.08 9.47
N ARG A 96 -10.29 8.76 9.53
CA ARG A 96 -9.66 8.08 10.67
C ARG A 96 -8.19 8.44 10.83
N LEU A 97 -7.45 8.51 9.72
CA LEU A 97 -6.05 8.91 9.75
C LEU A 97 -5.87 10.35 10.22
N ARG A 98 -6.74 11.28 9.80
CA ARG A 98 -6.75 12.67 10.30
C ARG A 98 -7.04 12.72 11.80
N ALA A 99 -8.08 12.00 12.23
CA ALA A 99 -8.46 11.96 13.64
C ALA A 99 -7.36 11.34 14.51
N ALA A 100 -6.75 10.24 14.07
CA ALA A 100 -5.66 9.58 14.77
C ALA A 100 -4.40 10.46 14.82
N SER A 101 -4.02 11.10 13.70
CA SER A 101 -2.89 12.04 13.67
C SER A 101 -3.07 13.21 14.64
N ALA A 102 -4.29 13.76 14.72
CA ALA A 102 -4.61 14.81 15.69
C ALA A 102 -4.58 14.29 17.13
N LYS A 103 -5.11 13.09 17.37
CA LYS A 103 -5.17 12.47 18.71
C LYS A 103 -3.77 12.15 19.26
N TYR A 104 -2.88 11.60 18.42
CA TYR A 104 -1.56 11.17 18.86
C TYR A 104 -0.46 12.22 18.67
N GLY A 105 -0.78 13.35 18.03
CA GLY A 105 0.13 14.50 17.90
C GLY A 105 1.25 14.29 16.87
N HIS A 106 1.13 13.32 15.97
CA HIS A 106 2.07 13.09 14.87
C HIS A 106 1.33 12.66 13.60
N ARG A 107 1.98 12.80 12.45
CA ARG A 107 1.43 12.36 11.17
C ARG A 107 1.40 10.84 11.09
N ILE A 108 0.29 10.30 10.61
CA ILE A 108 0.17 8.90 10.18
C ILE A 108 0.07 8.93 8.65
N PHE A 109 1.05 8.39 7.97
CA PHE A 109 1.11 8.42 6.51
C PHE A 109 0.23 7.32 5.89
N LEU A 110 -0.25 7.58 4.67
CA LEU A 110 -0.87 6.56 3.83
C LEU A 110 0.10 6.17 2.71
N ILE A 111 0.53 4.92 2.67
CA ILE A 111 1.32 4.36 1.58
C ILE A 111 0.35 3.61 0.68
N SER A 112 0.17 4.10 -0.55
CA SER A 112 -0.74 3.50 -1.54
C SER A 112 0.06 2.81 -2.63
N ASP A 113 -0.02 1.48 -2.66
CA ASP A 113 0.58 0.64 -3.72
C ASP A 113 -0.41 0.49 -4.87
N GLU A 114 -0.13 1.14 -6.01
CA GLU A 114 -1.08 1.30 -7.12
C GLU A 114 -0.59 0.71 -8.47
N PRO A 115 0.12 -0.42 -8.54
CA PRO A 115 0.64 -0.94 -9.81
C PRO A 115 -0.47 -1.45 -10.74
N TYR A 116 -1.66 -1.72 -10.22
CA TYR A 116 -2.80 -2.30 -10.95
C TYR A 116 -3.87 -1.27 -11.34
N ARG A 117 -3.69 0.02 -11.02
CA ARG A 117 -4.74 1.03 -11.18
C ARG A 117 -5.28 1.16 -12.61
N GLU A 118 -4.47 0.85 -13.63
CA GLU A 118 -4.85 0.91 -15.04
C GLU A 118 -5.43 -0.42 -15.56
N ILE A 119 -5.51 -1.45 -14.71
CA ILE A 119 -6.03 -2.77 -15.04
C ILE A 119 -7.35 -2.99 -14.28
N MET A 120 -8.29 -2.06 -14.46
CA MET A 120 -9.62 -2.15 -13.87
C MET A 120 -10.61 -2.70 -14.89
N PHE A 121 -11.41 -3.68 -14.46
CA PHE A 121 -12.50 -4.25 -15.27
C PHE A 121 -13.86 -3.70 -14.83
N GLY A 122 -14.85 -3.76 -15.70
CA GLY A 122 -16.23 -3.37 -15.37
C GLY A 122 -16.53 -1.87 -15.37
N GLY A 123 -15.62 -1.03 -15.91
CA GLY A 123 -15.89 0.41 -16.08
C GLY A 123 -15.95 1.21 -14.78
N GLN A 124 -15.50 0.66 -13.68
CA GLN A 124 -15.43 1.38 -12.41
C GLN A 124 -14.39 2.51 -12.47
N PRO A 125 -14.68 3.70 -11.93
CA PRO A 125 -13.74 4.80 -11.93
C PRO A 125 -12.56 4.50 -11.01
N ILE A 126 -11.36 4.79 -11.50
CA ILE A 126 -10.13 4.66 -10.72
C ILE A 126 -10.16 5.69 -9.59
N GLN A 127 -9.98 5.20 -8.35
CA GLN A 127 -9.82 6.04 -7.18
C GLN A 127 -8.34 6.20 -6.85
N TYR A 128 -7.87 7.43 -6.74
CA TYR A 128 -6.50 7.75 -6.35
C TYR A 128 -6.48 8.12 -4.87
N ALA A 129 -5.81 7.34 -4.03
CA ALA A 129 -5.78 7.54 -2.58
C ALA A 129 -5.33 8.96 -2.19
N ALA A 130 -4.37 9.53 -2.91
CA ALA A 130 -3.89 10.90 -2.70
C ALA A 130 -4.94 12.01 -2.90
N LYS A 131 -6.10 11.72 -3.49
CA LYS A 131 -7.20 12.68 -3.56
C LYS A 131 -8.01 12.77 -2.26
N PHE A 132 -7.86 11.78 -1.39
CA PHE A 132 -8.63 11.67 -0.15
C PHE A 132 -7.81 12.06 1.08
N TYR A 133 -6.48 11.88 1.04
CA TYR A 133 -5.61 12.14 2.17
C TYR A 133 -4.28 12.77 1.73
N ASP A 134 -3.92 13.92 2.32
CA ASP A 134 -2.78 14.73 1.87
C ASP A 134 -1.43 14.08 2.19
N ASP A 135 -1.32 13.42 3.37
CA ASP A 135 -0.09 12.71 3.78
C ASP A 135 -0.01 11.32 3.11
N THR A 136 -0.17 11.26 1.79
CA THR A 136 -0.15 10.03 0.99
C THR A 136 1.11 9.91 0.14
N LEU A 137 1.75 8.74 0.20
CA LEU A 137 2.81 8.34 -0.72
C LEU A 137 2.27 7.30 -1.71
N THR A 138 2.15 7.67 -2.97
CA THR A 138 1.73 6.75 -4.03
C THR A 138 2.94 6.03 -4.62
N CYS A 139 2.95 4.70 -4.54
CA CYS A 139 3.93 3.82 -5.15
C CYS A 139 3.33 3.21 -6.42
N TYR A 140 3.90 3.56 -7.57
CA TYR A 140 3.40 3.13 -8.87
C TYR A 140 4.53 2.59 -9.75
N SER A 141 4.20 1.69 -10.66
CA SER A 141 5.10 1.26 -11.72
C SER A 141 4.35 0.83 -12.97
N PHE A 142 5.01 0.95 -14.13
CA PHE A 142 4.49 0.48 -15.42
C PHE A 142 4.62 -1.05 -15.63
N SER A 143 5.16 -1.78 -14.65
CA SER A 143 5.43 -3.22 -14.79
C SER A 143 4.18 -4.07 -15.06
N LYS A 144 3.02 -3.59 -14.64
CA LYS A 144 1.74 -4.29 -14.80
C LYS A 144 0.93 -3.75 -15.98
N SER A 145 0.81 -2.43 -16.11
CA SER A 145 0.02 -1.81 -17.18
C SER A 145 0.67 -1.94 -18.56
N LEU A 146 2.00 -1.83 -18.64
CA LEU A 146 2.74 -1.92 -19.90
C LEU A 146 3.58 -3.20 -20.00
N ASN A 147 3.43 -4.14 -19.08
CA ASN A 147 4.22 -5.38 -19.02
C ASN A 147 5.75 -5.13 -19.10
N LEU A 148 6.21 -4.00 -18.57
CA LEU A 148 7.62 -3.64 -18.55
C LEU A 148 8.34 -4.44 -17.48
N LYS A 149 9.35 -5.20 -17.89
CA LYS A 149 10.26 -5.92 -17.02
C LYS A 149 11.65 -5.33 -17.13
N VAL A 150 12.40 -5.34 -16.03
CA VAL A 150 13.84 -5.07 -16.08
C VAL A 150 14.48 -6.25 -16.79
N VAL A 151 14.95 -6.03 -18.00
CA VAL A 151 15.74 -7.02 -18.75
C VAL A 151 17.20 -6.69 -18.50
N PRO A 152 18.00 -7.62 -17.99
CA PRO A 152 19.43 -7.40 -17.82
C PRO A 152 20.07 -7.13 -19.19
N PRO A 153 21.17 -6.36 -19.24
CA PRO A 153 21.86 -6.07 -20.48
C PRO A 153 22.27 -7.37 -21.17
N ARG A 154 22.03 -7.42 -22.47
CA ARG A 154 22.37 -8.57 -23.29
C ARG A 154 23.90 -8.64 -23.40
N THR A 155 24.50 -9.70 -22.89
CA THR A 155 25.89 -10.05 -23.20
C THR A 155 25.88 -11.12 -24.29
N GLU A 156 26.95 -11.26 -25.04
CA GLU A 156 27.03 -12.22 -26.16
C GLU A 156 26.72 -13.67 -25.73
N ASP A 157 26.95 -13.99 -24.46
CA ASP A 157 26.72 -15.32 -23.87
C ASP A 157 25.41 -15.44 -23.09
N PHE A 158 24.56 -14.42 -23.10
CA PHE A 158 23.33 -14.41 -22.32
C PHE A 158 22.12 -14.82 -23.17
N GLN A 159 21.64 -16.04 -22.97
CA GLN A 159 20.36 -16.49 -23.48
C GLN A 159 19.26 -16.14 -22.47
N ILE A 160 18.23 -15.44 -22.94
CA ILE A 160 17.03 -15.18 -22.13
C ILE A 160 16.05 -16.31 -22.44
N ASP A 161 15.89 -17.23 -21.51
CA ASP A 161 14.78 -18.20 -21.56
C ASP A 161 13.51 -17.51 -21.04
N PHE A 162 12.45 -17.54 -21.85
CA PHE A 162 11.13 -16.95 -21.54
C PHE A 162 10.21 -18.00 -20.92
#